data_c55b5bb283efe4860cefb8c9f09e4f01
#
_entry.id   c55b5bb283efe4860cefb8c9f09e4f01
#
_cell.length_a   1.000
_cell.length_b   1.000
_cell.length_c   1.000
_cell.angle_alpha   90.00
_cell.angle_beta   90.00
_cell.angle_gamma   90.00
#
_symmetry.space_group_name_H-M   'P 1'
#
loop_
_entity.id
_entity.type
_entity.pdbx_description
1 polymer ?
#
loop_
_entity_poly.entity_id
_entity_poly.type
_entity_poly.pdbx_seq_one_letter_code
_entity_poly.pdbx_strand_id
1 'polypeptide(L)'
;MTLPVGRRTVRAAWITFDRGRDIMKFYSDPEVLAFARRHDLALVMPHQCPAKDAPGDDMDMDPRHGIGRALFTALEQFATASGHPELSNTKLILLGFSGTGALFAHFVGFASDRVVASVVTNPGHFDPVGIDNVQLSPVARLVPQLIMVGGADRVSGTQRPYDYFRRYYEQGAPWAFVVQNKTPHCCIINTKTFMLGWLDAIIRLRQPSSSKTLRSVDDRRGQKLVIRTCLSDVRDTWGTPTWDVCGAGTQASGATLADGMIPAGWLPSALLAERWRAFVTQPTHETTSLP
;
A
#
# COMPACT_ATOMS: atom_id res chain seq x y z
N MET A 1 19.56 0.85 5.62
CA MET A 1 18.57 1.11 6.68
C MET A 1 18.85 2.44 7.34
N THR A 2 17.82 3.23 7.64
CA THR A 2 17.92 4.49 8.40
C THR A 2 17.11 4.35 9.68
N LEU A 3 17.74 4.61 10.82
CA LEU A 3 17.10 4.55 12.13
C LEU A 3 16.67 5.98 12.60
N PRO A 4 15.64 6.09 13.41
CA PRO A 4 15.27 7.37 14.03
C PRO A 4 16.38 7.85 14.97
N VAL A 5 16.93 9.02 14.70
CA VAL A 5 18.02 9.59 15.50
C VAL A 5 17.55 9.84 16.94
N GLY A 6 18.36 9.43 17.93
CA GLY A 6 18.10 9.64 19.34
C GLY A 6 16.97 8.81 19.94
N ARG A 7 16.43 7.84 19.22
CA ARG A 7 15.38 6.95 19.72
C ARG A 7 15.98 5.69 20.36
N ARG A 8 15.35 5.27 21.46
CA ARG A 8 15.77 4.08 22.21
C ARG A 8 15.09 2.79 21.73
N THR A 9 13.96 2.92 21.03
CA THR A 9 13.16 1.76 20.57
C THR A 9 12.51 2.05 19.22
N VAL A 10 12.73 1.15 18.27
CA VAL A 10 12.05 1.16 16.97
C VAL A 10 10.71 0.45 17.11
N ARG A 11 9.63 1.13 16.72
CA ARG A 11 8.27 0.57 16.83
C ARG A 11 7.87 -0.29 15.65
N ALA A 12 8.29 0.10 14.43
CA ALA A 12 8.07 -0.68 13.23
C ALA A 12 9.18 -0.40 12.20
N ALA A 13 9.41 -1.36 11.30
CA ALA A 13 10.21 -1.18 10.11
C ALA A 13 9.29 -0.82 8.94
N TRP A 14 9.52 0.34 8.33
CA TRP A 14 8.84 0.74 7.10
C TRP A 14 9.69 0.31 5.91
N ILE A 15 9.19 -0.68 5.19
CA ILE A 15 9.96 -1.43 4.20
C ILE A 15 9.46 -1.09 2.80
N THR A 16 10.37 -0.79 1.90
CA THR A 16 10.17 -0.77 0.46
C THR A 16 11.36 -1.41 -0.25
N PHE A 17 11.17 -1.90 -1.46
CA PHE A 17 12.28 -2.31 -2.32
C PHE A 17 12.62 -1.20 -3.31
N ASP A 18 13.90 -1.07 -3.64
CA ASP A 18 14.35 -0.12 -4.66
C ASP A 18 13.82 -0.54 -6.03
N ARG A 19 12.88 0.24 -6.56
CA ARG A 19 12.23 0.08 -7.87
C ARG A 19 12.28 1.39 -8.66
N GLY A 20 13.38 2.09 -8.55
CA GLY A 20 13.65 3.28 -9.32
C GLY A 20 13.62 4.59 -8.52
N ARG A 21 13.89 5.67 -9.24
CA ARG A 21 14.17 6.99 -8.64
C ARG A 21 13.02 7.56 -7.78
N ASP A 22 11.78 7.23 -8.11
CA ASP A 22 10.61 7.77 -7.39
C ASP A 22 10.51 7.21 -5.98
N ILE A 23 10.83 5.94 -5.77
CA ILE A 23 10.88 5.32 -4.45
C ILE A 23 12.02 5.92 -3.61
N MET A 24 13.20 6.12 -4.22
CA MET A 24 14.33 6.75 -3.54
C MET A 24 14.02 8.18 -3.12
N LYS A 25 13.43 8.97 -4.03
CA LYS A 25 12.98 10.34 -3.73
C LYS A 25 11.96 10.36 -2.60
N PHE A 26 11.00 9.43 -2.60
CA PHE A 26 10.00 9.33 -1.55
C PHE A 26 10.64 9.09 -0.18
N TYR A 27 11.57 8.12 -0.07
CA TYR A 27 12.23 7.78 1.20
C TYR A 27 13.25 8.83 1.69
N SER A 28 13.71 9.71 0.82
CA SER A 28 14.56 10.85 1.17
C SER A 28 13.79 12.17 1.38
N ASP A 29 12.49 12.17 1.14
CA ASP A 29 11.65 13.35 1.32
C ASP A 29 11.60 13.78 2.81
N PRO A 30 11.79 15.09 3.10
CA PRO A 30 11.82 15.59 4.47
C PRO A 30 10.55 15.30 5.29
N GLU A 31 9.37 15.29 4.67
CA GLU A 31 8.11 14.97 5.36
C GLU A 31 8.02 13.48 5.70
N VAL A 32 8.49 12.59 4.80
CA VAL A 32 8.57 11.15 5.05
C VAL A 32 9.56 10.86 6.19
N LEU A 33 10.71 11.51 6.18
CA LEU A 33 11.69 11.39 7.26
C LEU A 33 11.15 11.93 8.60
N ALA A 34 10.43 13.05 8.58
CA ALA A 34 9.78 13.60 9.77
C ALA A 34 8.66 12.69 10.28
N PHE A 35 7.88 12.08 9.36
CA PHE A 35 6.87 11.10 9.69
C PHE A 35 7.48 9.86 10.34
N ALA A 36 8.54 9.30 9.76
CA ALA A 36 9.24 8.15 10.31
C ALA A 36 9.76 8.43 11.72
N ARG A 37 10.37 9.60 11.94
CA ARG A 37 10.82 10.03 13.27
C ARG A 37 9.68 10.15 14.27
N ARG A 38 8.53 10.75 13.87
CA ARG A 38 7.36 10.94 14.75
C ARG A 38 6.77 9.61 15.23
N HIS A 39 6.84 8.57 14.40
CA HIS A 39 6.30 7.25 14.68
C HIS A 39 7.33 6.22 15.13
N ASP A 40 8.59 6.61 15.34
CA ASP A 40 9.70 5.73 15.71
C ASP A 40 9.91 4.59 14.71
N LEU A 41 9.86 4.89 13.41
CA LEU A 41 10.01 3.92 12.33
C LEU A 41 11.46 3.81 11.86
N ALA A 42 11.96 2.59 11.68
CA ALA A 42 13.14 2.35 10.87
C ALA A 42 12.75 2.35 9.39
N LEU A 43 13.47 3.08 8.55
CA LEU A 43 13.30 3.03 7.10
C LEU A 43 14.24 1.98 6.52
N VAL A 44 13.68 0.96 5.87
CA VAL A 44 14.42 -0.17 5.32
C VAL A 44 14.16 -0.25 3.81
N MET A 45 15.22 -0.09 3.03
CA MET A 45 15.15 -0.19 1.58
C MET A 45 16.24 -1.14 1.09
N PRO A 46 15.93 -2.43 0.87
CA PRO A 46 16.85 -3.36 0.24
C PRO A 46 17.13 -2.93 -1.20
N HIS A 47 18.41 -2.89 -1.56
CA HIS A 47 18.87 -2.65 -2.93
C HIS A 47 19.16 -3.99 -3.62
N GLN A 48 19.00 -4.04 -4.93
CA GLN A 48 19.33 -5.20 -5.76
C GLN A 48 18.56 -6.50 -5.42
N CYS A 49 17.44 -6.40 -4.78
CA CYS A 49 16.49 -7.49 -4.61
C CYS A 49 15.25 -7.21 -5.46
N PRO A 50 14.85 -8.06 -6.34
CA PRO A 50 15.21 -9.45 -6.59
C PRO A 50 16.31 -9.62 -7.62
N ALA A 51 16.90 -10.82 -7.69
CA ALA A 51 17.94 -11.15 -8.63
C ALA A 51 17.48 -10.92 -10.08
N LYS A 52 18.21 -10.08 -10.81
CA LYS A 52 18.02 -9.89 -12.25
C LYS A 52 18.31 -11.15 -13.08
N ASP A 53 18.87 -12.17 -12.44
CA ASP A 53 19.43 -13.34 -13.07
C ASP A 53 18.62 -14.63 -12.81
N ALA A 54 17.38 -14.51 -12.32
CA ALA A 54 16.47 -15.65 -12.31
C ALA A 54 16.13 -16.02 -13.76
N PRO A 55 16.29 -17.30 -14.19
CA PRO A 55 15.90 -17.70 -15.52
C PRO A 55 14.40 -17.50 -15.71
N GLY A 56 14.05 -16.58 -16.59
CA GLY A 56 12.68 -16.11 -16.82
C GLY A 56 12.48 -14.72 -16.22
N ASP A 57 11.77 -13.86 -16.93
CA ASP A 57 11.44 -12.49 -16.51
C ASP A 57 10.47 -12.44 -15.32
N ASP A 58 10.12 -13.56 -14.73
CA ASP A 58 9.14 -13.70 -13.68
C ASP A 58 9.80 -13.43 -12.32
N MET A 59 9.61 -12.22 -11.82
CA MET A 59 9.88 -11.92 -10.43
C MET A 59 9.02 -12.83 -9.55
N ASP A 60 9.65 -13.66 -8.74
CA ASP A 60 8.94 -14.47 -7.75
C ASP A 60 8.30 -13.53 -6.69
N MET A 61 6.99 -13.37 -6.79
CA MET A 61 6.19 -12.52 -5.92
C MET A 61 5.73 -13.23 -4.65
N ASP A 62 6.03 -14.52 -4.51
CA ASP A 62 5.65 -15.25 -3.31
C ASP A 62 6.74 -15.16 -2.23
N PRO A 63 6.50 -14.48 -1.11
CA PRO A 63 7.48 -14.34 -0.04
C PRO A 63 7.92 -15.68 0.59
N ARG A 64 7.14 -16.76 0.39
CA ARG A 64 7.46 -18.11 0.88
C ARG A 64 8.64 -18.73 0.15
N HIS A 65 8.92 -18.32 -1.08
CA HIS A 65 10.02 -18.86 -1.89
C HIS A 65 11.40 -18.30 -1.50
N GLY A 66 11.52 -17.53 -0.44
CA GLY A 66 12.80 -17.17 0.17
C GLY A 66 12.93 -15.71 0.57
N ILE A 67 12.32 -14.78 -0.20
CA ILE A 67 12.48 -13.34 0.05
C ILE A 67 11.91 -12.92 1.42
N GLY A 68 10.84 -13.56 1.88
CA GLY A 68 10.28 -13.31 3.22
C GLY A 68 11.27 -13.69 4.33
N ARG A 69 11.90 -14.87 4.21
CA ARG A 69 12.95 -15.30 5.15
C ARG A 69 14.17 -14.39 5.09
N ALA A 70 14.63 -14.05 3.88
CA ALA A 70 15.77 -13.15 3.70
C ALA A 70 15.53 -11.79 4.36
N LEU A 71 14.31 -11.23 4.23
CA LEU A 71 13.96 -9.98 4.89
C LEU A 71 14.02 -10.11 6.43
N PHE A 72 13.50 -11.17 7.00
CA PHE A 72 13.55 -11.39 8.45
C PHE A 72 14.96 -11.60 8.96
N THR A 73 15.77 -12.39 8.24
CA THR A 73 17.21 -12.55 8.55
C THR A 73 17.96 -11.22 8.48
N ALA A 74 17.66 -10.37 7.48
CA ALA A 74 18.25 -9.04 7.40
C ALA A 74 17.87 -8.16 8.60
N LEU A 75 16.61 -8.20 9.07
CA LEU A 75 16.19 -7.49 10.26
C LEU A 75 16.88 -7.98 11.53
N GLU A 76 17.11 -9.29 11.67
CA GLU A 76 17.89 -9.88 12.77
C GLU A 76 19.35 -9.42 12.74
N GLN A 77 19.97 -9.39 11.56
CA GLN A 77 21.33 -8.88 11.38
C GLN A 77 21.40 -7.38 11.70
N PHE A 78 20.42 -6.59 11.26
CA PHE A 78 20.33 -5.18 11.61
C PHE A 78 20.11 -4.95 13.11
N ALA A 79 19.33 -5.80 13.77
CA ALA A 79 19.15 -5.76 15.22
C ALA A 79 20.50 -5.86 15.95
N THR A 80 21.31 -6.85 15.58
CA THR A 80 22.64 -7.07 16.14
C THR A 80 23.59 -5.91 15.81
N ALA A 81 23.67 -5.52 14.53
CA ALA A 81 24.62 -4.51 14.06
C ALA A 81 24.33 -3.09 14.58
N SER A 82 23.06 -2.77 14.86
CA SER A 82 22.66 -1.43 15.30
C SER A 82 22.44 -1.29 16.80
N GLY A 83 22.47 -2.37 17.57
CA GLY A 83 22.14 -2.36 18.99
C GLY A 83 20.63 -2.17 19.27
N HIS A 84 19.77 -2.46 18.27
CA HIS A 84 18.32 -2.38 18.37
C HIS A 84 17.71 -3.79 18.33
N PRO A 85 17.77 -4.58 19.42
CA PRO A 85 17.32 -5.98 19.42
C PRO A 85 15.84 -6.14 19.06
N GLU A 86 15.03 -5.11 19.25
CA GLU A 86 13.62 -5.10 18.88
C GLU A 86 13.38 -5.27 17.37
N LEU A 87 14.36 -4.95 16.51
CA LEU A 87 14.22 -5.09 15.06
C LEU A 87 13.98 -6.54 14.62
N SER A 88 14.50 -7.53 15.35
CA SER A 88 14.30 -8.95 15.06
C SER A 88 12.81 -9.33 15.00
N ASN A 89 12.00 -8.72 15.86
CA ASN A 89 10.55 -8.99 15.97
C ASN A 89 9.69 -7.76 15.74
N THR A 90 10.26 -6.72 15.11
CA THR A 90 9.54 -5.47 14.87
C THR A 90 8.33 -5.67 13.97
N LYS A 91 7.32 -4.80 14.12
CA LYS A 91 6.19 -4.76 13.21
C LYS A 91 6.59 -4.12 11.89
N LEU A 92 5.82 -4.36 10.84
CA LEU A 92 6.14 -3.96 9.49
C LEU A 92 5.10 -3.01 8.92
N ILE A 93 5.54 -1.98 8.24
CA ILE A 93 4.75 -1.19 7.30
C ILE A 93 5.34 -1.47 5.93
N LEU A 94 4.51 -1.84 4.98
CA LEU A 94 4.94 -2.26 3.65
C LEU A 94 4.57 -1.18 2.63
N LEU A 95 5.51 -0.83 1.76
CA LEU A 95 5.27 0.09 0.64
C LEU A 95 5.82 -0.52 -0.64
N GLY A 96 4.94 -0.96 -1.52
CA GLY A 96 5.31 -1.58 -2.78
C GLY A 96 4.86 -0.78 -4.00
N PHE A 97 5.71 -0.75 -5.02
CA PHE A 97 5.39 -0.17 -6.32
C PHE A 97 5.56 -1.23 -7.42
N SER A 98 4.61 -1.27 -8.36
CA SER A 98 4.64 -2.19 -9.50
C SER A 98 4.73 -3.66 -9.01
N GLY A 99 5.66 -4.46 -9.50
CA GLY A 99 5.88 -5.83 -9.07
C GLY A 99 6.10 -5.98 -7.56
N THR A 100 6.79 -5.04 -6.89
CA THR A 100 6.91 -5.09 -5.43
C THR A 100 5.60 -4.76 -4.70
N GLY A 101 4.66 -4.10 -5.37
CA GLY A 101 3.28 -3.97 -4.89
C GLY A 101 2.60 -5.34 -4.79
N ALA A 102 2.71 -6.18 -5.82
CA ALA A 102 2.21 -7.55 -5.79
C ALA A 102 2.90 -8.38 -4.69
N LEU A 103 4.23 -8.32 -4.60
CA LEU A 103 4.99 -8.99 -3.53
C LEU A 103 4.44 -8.63 -2.15
N PHE A 104 4.18 -7.36 -1.86
CA PHE A 104 3.71 -6.96 -0.55
C PHE A 104 2.23 -7.29 -0.31
N ALA A 105 1.41 -7.41 -1.35
CA ALA A 105 0.09 -7.99 -1.22
C ALA A 105 0.15 -9.47 -0.77
N HIS A 106 1.05 -10.27 -1.35
CA HIS A 106 1.33 -11.64 -0.90
C HIS A 106 1.94 -11.67 0.51
N PHE A 107 2.81 -10.71 0.83
CA PHE A 107 3.50 -10.65 2.12
C PHE A 107 2.53 -10.45 3.29
N VAL A 108 1.42 -9.77 3.07
CA VAL A 108 0.33 -9.66 4.06
C VAL A 108 -0.20 -11.05 4.44
N GLY A 109 -0.32 -11.97 3.48
CA GLY A 109 -0.70 -13.36 3.74
C GLY A 109 0.38 -14.17 4.46
N PHE A 110 1.64 -13.84 4.21
CA PHE A 110 2.81 -14.54 4.77
C PHE A 110 3.06 -14.20 6.25
N ALA A 111 2.87 -12.94 6.65
CA ALA A 111 3.21 -12.46 7.99
C ALA A 111 2.18 -11.44 8.54
N SER A 112 0.89 -11.78 8.46
CA SER A 112 -0.22 -10.89 8.85
C SER A 112 -0.17 -10.40 10.30
N ASP A 113 0.40 -11.18 11.20
CA ASP A 113 0.60 -10.85 12.62
C ASP A 113 1.69 -9.80 12.86
N ARG A 114 2.55 -9.59 11.87
CA ARG A 114 3.62 -8.58 11.91
C ARG A 114 3.26 -7.31 11.14
N VAL A 115 2.35 -7.37 10.16
CA VAL A 115 2.05 -6.22 9.29
C VAL A 115 1.05 -5.27 9.93
N VAL A 116 1.48 -4.03 10.17
CA VAL A 116 0.63 -2.92 10.62
C VAL A 116 -0.28 -2.46 9.50
N ALA A 117 0.30 -2.23 8.32
CA ALA A 117 -0.36 -1.73 7.12
C ALA A 117 0.45 -2.09 5.87
N SER A 118 -0.24 -2.20 4.74
CA SER A 118 0.40 -2.31 3.42
C SER A 118 -0.10 -1.22 2.49
N VAL A 119 0.82 -0.53 1.84
CA VAL A 119 0.54 0.40 0.76
C VAL A 119 1.04 -0.22 -0.53
N VAL A 120 0.13 -0.38 -1.48
CA VAL A 120 0.36 -1.08 -2.74
C VAL A 120 0.08 -0.08 -3.85
N THR A 121 1.12 0.36 -4.57
CA THR A 121 0.98 1.39 -5.58
C THR A 121 1.25 0.84 -6.98
N ASN A 122 0.36 1.14 -7.92
CA ASN A 122 0.42 0.69 -9.30
C ASN A 122 0.82 -0.80 -9.42
N PRO A 123 0.17 -1.70 -8.66
CA PRO A 123 0.61 -3.08 -8.56
C PRO A 123 0.41 -3.80 -9.89
N GLY A 124 1.49 -4.41 -10.38
CA GLY A 124 1.42 -5.38 -11.47
C GLY A 124 1.11 -6.78 -10.96
N HIS A 125 0.89 -7.73 -11.89
CA HIS A 125 0.82 -9.15 -11.59
C HIS A 125 -0.28 -9.57 -10.59
N PHE A 126 -1.46 -8.97 -10.67
CA PHE A 126 -2.65 -9.47 -9.96
C PHE A 126 -3.50 -10.33 -10.91
N ASP A 127 -3.02 -11.52 -11.19
CA ASP A 127 -3.82 -12.49 -11.93
C ASP A 127 -4.89 -13.14 -11.05
N PRO A 128 -6.09 -13.35 -11.58
CA PRO A 128 -7.14 -14.05 -10.84
C PRO A 128 -6.85 -15.54 -10.67
N VAL A 129 -5.91 -16.08 -11.43
CA VAL A 129 -5.47 -17.48 -11.41
C VAL A 129 -3.95 -17.56 -11.56
N GLY A 130 -3.35 -18.63 -11.03
CA GLY A 130 -1.89 -18.84 -11.13
C GLY A 130 -1.11 -18.35 -9.92
N ILE A 131 0.21 -18.22 -10.09
CA ILE A 131 1.13 -17.86 -9.01
C ILE A 131 0.94 -16.42 -8.51
N ASP A 132 0.44 -15.55 -9.39
CA ASP A 132 0.17 -14.14 -9.07
C ASP A 132 -1.16 -13.94 -8.35
N ASN A 133 -1.92 -15.02 -8.12
CA ASN A 133 -3.17 -14.96 -7.40
C ASN A 133 -2.92 -14.85 -5.88
N VAL A 134 -3.05 -13.63 -5.36
CA VAL A 134 -2.91 -13.37 -3.92
C VAL A 134 -4.05 -14.04 -3.15
N GLN A 135 -3.72 -15.04 -2.36
CA GLN A 135 -4.65 -15.76 -1.49
C GLN A 135 -4.47 -15.30 -0.04
N LEU A 136 -5.48 -14.65 0.53
CA LEU A 136 -5.43 -14.18 1.91
C LEU A 136 -6.40 -14.96 2.79
N SER A 137 -5.88 -15.43 3.92
CA SER A 137 -6.71 -16.03 4.97
C SER A 137 -7.68 -15.00 5.58
N PRO A 138 -8.73 -15.45 6.29
CA PRO A 138 -9.64 -14.54 6.99
C PRO A 138 -8.96 -13.55 7.94
N VAL A 139 -7.83 -13.92 8.54
CA VAL A 139 -7.04 -13.04 9.40
C VAL A 139 -6.20 -12.06 8.59
N ALA A 140 -5.53 -12.54 7.54
CA ALA A 140 -4.65 -11.72 6.72
C ALA A 140 -5.40 -10.61 5.98
N ARG A 141 -6.61 -10.87 5.47
CA ARG A 141 -7.41 -9.84 4.80
C ARG A 141 -7.83 -8.67 5.70
N LEU A 142 -7.80 -8.86 7.03
CA LEU A 142 -8.08 -7.79 8.00
C LEU A 142 -6.89 -6.85 8.24
N VAL A 143 -5.75 -7.10 7.65
CA VAL A 143 -4.64 -6.14 7.61
C VAL A 143 -5.04 -5.00 6.68
N PRO A 144 -5.06 -3.73 7.14
CA PRO A 144 -5.41 -2.60 6.29
C PRO A 144 -4.46 -2.47 5.11
N GLN A 145 -5.04 -2.34 3.92
CA GLN A 145 -4.28 -2.05 2.70
C GLN A 145 -4.81 -0.77 2.03
N LEU A 146 -3.88 0.04 1.57
CA LEU A 146 -4.14 1.18 0.69
C LEU A 146 -3.66 0.82 -0.70
N ILE A 147 -4.59 0.61 -1.63
CA ILE A 147 -4.29 0.25 -3.01
C ILE A 147 -4.45 1.50 -3.87
N MET A 148 -3.37 1.92 -4.51
CA MET A 148 -3.31 3.16 -5.29
C MET A 148 -2.92 2.85 -6.73
N VAL A 149 -3.64 3.41 -7.69
CA VAL A 149 -3.41 3.17 -9.12
C VAL A 149 -3.44 4.47 -9.90
N GLY A 150 -2.79 4.48 -11.06
CA GLY A 150 -2.90 5.57 -12.02
C GLY A 150 -4.06 5.34 -12.99
N GLY A 151 -4.89 6.36 -13.21
CA GLY A 151 -6.03 6.30 -14.15
C GLY A 151 -5.62 6.14 -15.62
N ALA A 152 -4.37 6.44 -15.96
CA ALA A 152 -3.78 6.24 -17.29
C ALA A 152 -2.61 5.24 -17.28
N ASP A 153 -2.61 4.31 -16.34
CA ASP A 153 -1.55 3.32 -16.20
C ASP A 153 -1.64 2.25 -17.31
N ARG A 154 -0.70 2.31 -18.25
CA ARG A 154 -0.61 1.36 -19.39
C ARG A 154 0.04 0.03 -19.01
N VAL A 155 0.66 -0.07 -17.84
CA VAL A 155 1.37 -1.28 -17.40
C VAL A 155 0.44 -2.15 -16.55
N SER A 156 0.02 -1.64 -15.39
CA SER A 156 -0.80 -2.39 -14.44
C SER A 156 -2.30 -2.22 -14.64
N GLY A 157 -2.71 -1.12 -15.27
CA GLY A 157 -4.11 -0.77 -15.43
C GLY A 157 -4.80 -0.40 -14.10
N THR A 158 -6.11 -0.27 -14.17
CA THR A 158 -6.96 0.05 -13.01
C THR A 158 -7.82 -1.16 -12.60
N GLN A 159 -8.26 -1.96 -13.57
CA GLN A 159 -9.28 -3.00 -13.34
C GLN A 159 -8.78 -4.17 -12.50
N ARG A 160 -7.61 -4.74 -12.81
CA ARG A 160 -7.07 -5.89 -12.06
C ARG A 160 -6.77 -5.57 -10.59
N PRO A 161 -6.11 -4.42 -10.26
CA PRO A 161 -5.96 -3.99 -8.88
C PRO A 161 -7.31 -3.74 -8.18
N TYR A 162 -8.32 -3.24 -8.93
CA TYR A 162 -9.66 -3.05 -8.40
C TYR A 162 -10.36 -4.38 -8.11
N ASP A 163 -10.23 -5.38 -8.97
CA ASP A 163 -10.81 -6.71 -8.76
C ASP A 163 -10.18 -7.41 -7.54
N TYR A 164 -8.87 -7.26 -7.35
CA TYR A 164 -8.19 -7.70 -6.13
C TYR A 164 -8.76 -7.00 -4.90
N PHE A 165 -8.86 -5.67 -4.91
CA PHE A 165 -9.45 -4.88 -3.84
C PHE A 165 -10.89 -5.34 -3.54
N ARG A 166 -11.76 -5.39 -4.55
CA ARG A 166 -13.18 -5.72 -4.41
C ARG A 166 -13.39 -7.09 -3.81
N ARG A 167 -12.64 -8.09 -4.27
CA ARG A 167 -12.70 -9.47 -3.74
C ARG A 167 -12.60 -9.53 -2.22
N TYR A 168 -11.66 -8.80 -1.64
CA TYR A 168 -11.45 -8.84 -0.19
C TYR A 168 -12.30 -7.80 0.56
N TYR A 169 -12.60 -6.67 -0.05
CA TYR A 169 -13.50 -5.69 0.51
C TYR A 169 -14.90 -6.27 0.76
N GLU A 170 -15.45 -7.01 -0.19
CA GLU A 170 -16.73 -7.73 -0.06
C GLU A 170 -16.71 -8.78 1.07
N GLN A 171 -15.53 -9.21 1.49
CA GLN A 171 -15.33 -10.12 2.61
C GLN A 171 -14.98 -9.38 3.93
N GLY A 172 -15.15 -8.07 3.99
CA GLY A 172 -14.97 -7.25 5.19
C GLY A 172 -13.54 -6.76 5.42
N ALA A 173 -12.68 -6.72 4.39
CA ALA A 173 -11.35 -6.14 4.51
C ALA A 173 -11.42 -4.61 4.70
N PRO A 174 -10.74 -4.02 5.70
CA PRO A 174 -10.73 -2.58 5.95
C PRO A 174 -9.74 -1.87 5.02
N TRP A 175 -9.97 -1.99 3.72
CA TRP A 175 -9.08 -1.50 2.67
C TRP A 175 -9.63 -0.24 2.02
N ALA A 176 -8.76 0.53 1.39
CA ALA A 176 -9.13 1.69 0.59
C ALA A 176 -8.51 1.61 -0.80
N PHE A 177 -9.28 1.98 -1.81
CA PHE A 177 -8.87 2.08 -3.20
C PHE A 177 -8.77 3.55 -3.62
N VAL A 178 -7.68 3.91 -4.29
CA VAL A 178 -7.34 5.28 -4.67
C VAL A 178 -6.91 5.32 -6.12
N VAL A 179 -7.49 6.20 -6.89
CA VAL A 179 -7.10 6.45 -8.28
C VAL A 179 -6.49 7.84 -8.39
N GLN A 180 -5.35 7.94 -9.02
CA GLN A 180 -4.75 9.18 -9.47
C GLN A 180 -5.18 9.41 -10.92
N ASN A 181 -6.14 10.30 -11.13
CA ASN A 181 -6.68 10.57 -12.46
C ASN A 181 -5.58 10.96 -13.44
N LYS A 182 -5.67 10.42 -14.66
CA LYS A 182 -4.75 10.67 -15.79
C LYS A 182 -3.28 10.42 -15.49
N THR A 183 -2.97 9.74 -14.39
CA THR A 183 -1.60 9.44 -14.00
C THR A 183 -1.14 8.13 -14.64
N PRO A 184 0.04 8.09 -15.27
CA PRO A 184 0.61 6.86 -15.82
C PRO A 184 1.20 5.96 -14.73
N HIS A 185 1.96 4.94 -15.13
CA HIS A 185 2.65 4.00 -14.23
C HIS A 185 3.81 4.67 -13.48
N CYS A 186 3.50 5.59 -12.56
CA CYS A 186 4.51 6.36 -11.83
C CYS A 186 3.96 7.04 -10.58
N CYS A 187 4.72 7.94 -10.11
CA CYS A 187 4.33 9.18 -9.41
C CYS A 187 3.82 8.97 -7.99
N ILE A 188 4.44 8.03 -7.28
CA ILE A 188 4.16 7.75 -5.86
C ILE A 188 4.31 9.00 -4.98
N ILE A 189 5.21 9.93 -5.34
CA ILE A 189 5.44 11.15 -4.57
C ILE A 189 4.19 12.03 -4.49
N ASN A 190 3.35 12.03 -5.53
CA ASN A 190 2.11 12.80 -5.57
C ASN A 190 1.09 12.31 -4.55
N THR A 191 1.20 11.07 -4.10
CA THR A 191 0.30 10.46 -3.12
C THR A 191 0.74 10.71 -1.67
N LYS A 192 1.92 11.26 -1.47
CA LYS A 192 2.61 11.37 -0.18
C LYS A 192 1.72 11.90 0.95
N THR A 193 1.12 13.06 0.75
CA THR A 193 0.31 13.72 1.80
C THR A 193 -0.89 12.87 2.23
N PHE A 194 -1.59 12.26 1.26
CA PHE A 194 -2.71 11.38 1.57
C PHE A 194 -2.23 10.09 2.23
N MET A 195 -1.19 9.46 1.68
CA MET A 195 -0.60 8.22 2.20
C MET A 195 -0.12 8.38 3.65
N LEU A 196 0.63 9.45 3.96
CA LEU A 196 1.11 9.71 5.32
C LEU A 196 -0.05 9.94 6.30
N GLY A 197 -1.10 10.66 5.87
CA GLY A 197 -2.30 10.84 6.68
C GLY A 197 -3.04 9.53 6.96
N TRP A 198 -3.14 8.66 5.97
CA TRP A 198 -3.73 7.32 6.14
C TRP A 198 -2.87 6.45 7.06
N LEU A 199 -1.56 6.40 6.84
CA LEU A 199 -0.64 5.63 7.69
C LEU A 199 -0.68 6.12 9.15
N ASP A 200 -0.73 7.44 9.40
CA ASP A 200 -0.86 7.99 10.76
C ASP A 200 -2.12 7.43 11.45
N ALA A 201 -3.25 7.45 10.78
CA ALA A 201 -4.50 6.94 11.32
C ALA A 201 -4.44 5.43 11.58
N ILE A 202 -3.91 4.63 10.66
CA ILE A 202 -3.81 3.17 10.80
C ILE A 202 -2.82 2.78 11.89
N ILE A 203 -1.65 3.44 11.99
CA ILE A 203 -0.68 3.18 13.05
C ILE A 203 -1.32 3.43 14.43
N ARG A 204 -2.03 4.53 14.61
CA ARG A 204 -2.72 4.84 15.88
C ARG A 204 -3.78 3.81 16.24
N LEU A 205 -4.51 3.29 15.27
CA LEU A 205 -5.55 2.28 15.47
C LEU A 205 -4.96 0.91 15.82
N ARG A 206 -3.98 0.47 15.02
CA ARG A 206 -3.46 -0.90 15.12
C ARG A 206 -2.31 -1.07 16.10
N GLN A 207 -1.47 -0.05 16.25
CA GLN A 207 -0.27 -0.09 17.08
C GLN A 207 -0.24 1.11 18.07
N PRO A 208 -1.21 1.24 18.99
CA PRO A 208 -1.13 2.28 19.99
C PRO A 208 0.12 2.08 20.87
N SER A 209 0.64 3.18 21.43
CA SER A 209 1.90 3.20 22.20
C SER A 209 1.90 2.21 23.40
N SER A 210 0.73 1.89 23.90
CA SER A 210 0.55 1.00 25.05
C SER A 210 0.50 -0.49 24.71
N SER A 211 0.55 -0.88 23.43
CA SER A 211 0.36 -2.27 23.01
C SER A 211 1.56 -2.83 22.26
N LYS A 212 2.02 -4.02 22.67
CA LYS A 212 3.02 -4.82 21.94
C LYS A 212 2.41 -5.65 20.79
N THR A 213 1.08 -5.85 20.83
CA THR A 213 0.34 -6.62 19.81
C THR A 213 -0.45 -5.69 18.90
N LEU A 214 -0.63 -6.09 17.65
CA LEU A 214 -1.47 -5.36 16.71
C LEU A 214 -2.96 -5.56 17.07
N ARG A 215 -3.73 -4.48 17.05
CA ARG A 215 -5.17 -4.52 17.21
C ARG A 215 -5.88 -4.76 15.89
N SER A 216 -7.00 -5.44 15.92
CA SER A 216 -7.90 -5.49 14.77
C SER A 216 -8.54 -4.12 14.53
N VAL A 217 -8.80 -3.82 13.27
CA VAL A 217 -9.54 -2.62 12.89
C VAL A 217 -11.03 -2.94 12.87
N ASP A 218 -11.84 -2.13 13.55
CA ASP A 218 -13.30 -2.21 13.49
C ASP A 218 -13.79 -1.31 12.33
N ASP A 219 -14.06 -1.92 11.19
CA ASP A 219 -14.53 -1.23 9.98
C ASP A 219 -15.96 -0.67 10.09
N ARG A 220 -16.71 -1.06 11.13
CA ARG A 220 -18.03 -0.50 11.44
C ARG A 220 -17.95 0.96 11.92
N ARG A 221 -16.79 1.36 12.43
CA ARG A 221 -16.49 2.72 12.87
C ARG A 221 -15.65 3.44 11.83
N GLY A 222 -16.27 4.00 10.84
CA GLY A 222 -15.54 4.74 9.80
C GLY A 222 -16.46 5.12 8.66
N GLN A 223 -15.86 5.50 7.54
CA GLN A 223 -16.56 5.96 6.35
C GLN A 223 -16.40 4.93 5.24
N LYS A 224 -17.50 4.43 4.71
CA LYS A 224 -17.52 3.62 3.49
C LYS A 224 -17.44 4.54 2.28
N LEU A 225 -16.52 4.22 1.38
CA LEU A 225 -16.19 5.04 0.21
C LEU A 225 -16.83 4.47 -1.03
N VAL A 226 -17.29 5.35 -1.91
CA VAL A 226 -17.86 5.01 -3.21
C VAL A 226 -17.36 5.96 -4.29
N ILE A 227 -17.19 5.44 -5.51
CA ILE A 227 -16.74 6.20 -6.68
C ILE A 227 -17.64 5.94 -7.87
N ARG A 228 -17.68 6.93 -8.77
CA ARG A 228 -18.15 6.77 -10.14
C ARG A 228 -16.95 6.78 -11.06
N THR A 229 -16.86 5.81 -11.94
CA THR A 229 -15.76 5.67 -12.90
C THR A 229 -16.12 6.25 -14.25
N CYS A 230 -15.12 6.80 -14.92
CA CYS A 230 -15.19 7.24 -16.31
C CYS A 230 -14.11 6.49 -17.10
N LEU A 231 -14.50 5.81 -18.18
CA LEU A 231 -13.55 5.10 -19.04
C LEU A 231 -12.53 6.07 -19.63
N SER A 232 -11.31 5.61 -19.74
CA SER A 232 -10.21 6.27 -20.42
C SER A 232 -10.00 5.61 -21.79
N ASP A 233 -9.44 6.37 -22.74
CA ASP A 233 -8.97 5.83 -24.03
C ASP A 233 -7.68 5.00 -23.88
N VAL A 234 -7.09 5.00 -22.70
CA VAL A 234 -5.88 4.25 -22.39
C VAL A 234 -6.21 2.80 -22.09
N ARG A 235 -5.41 1.88 -22.61
CA ARG A 235 -5.48 0.46 -22.31
C ARG A 235 -4.21 0.00 -21.62
N ASP A 236 -4.36 -0.96 -20.71
CA ASP A 236 -3.24 -1.62 -20.05
C ASP A 236 -2.56 -2.67 -20.95
N THR A 237 -1.52 -3.30 -20.41
CA THR A 237 -0.75 -4.35 -21.11
C THR A 237 -1.61 -5.53 -21.61
N TRP A 238 -2.74 -5.78 -20.97
CA TRP A 238 -3.67 -6.86 -21.32
C TRP A 238 -4.83 -6.41 -22.23
N GLY A 239 -4.80 -5.14 -22.68
CA GLY A 239 -5.81 -4.57 -23.55
C GLY A 239 -7.09 -4.12 -22.83
N THR A 240 -7.11 -4.15 -21.48
CA THR A 240 -8.25 -3.68 -20.70
C THR A 240 -8.27 -2.15 -20.65
N PRO A 241 -9.41 -1.49 -20.92
CA PRO A 241 -9.53 -0.05 -20.73
C PRO A 241 -9.24 0.33 -19.28
N THR A 242 -8.43 1.37 -19.10
CA THR A 242 -8.26 2.01 -17.80
C THR A 242 -9.42 2.97 -17.52
N TRP A 243 -9.52 3.48 -16.30
CA TRP A 243 -10.56 4.41 -15.92
C TRP A 243 -10.09 5.39 -14.85
N ASP A 244 -10.67 6.57 -14.90
CA ASP A 244 -10.54 7.65 -13.93
C ASP A 244 -11.73 7.68 -12.98
N VAL A 245 -11.64 8.46 -11.91
CA VAL A 245 -12.75 8.78 -11.02
C VAL A 245 -13.37 10.09 -11.44
N CYS A 246 -14.65 10.07 -11.83
CA CYS A 246 -15.42 11.26 -12.17
C CYS A 246 -16.48 11.66 -11.12
N GLY A 247 -16.52 10.93 -10.02
CA GLY A 247 -17.33 11.26 -8.86
C GLY A 247 -16.93 10.42 -7.66
N ALA A 248 -16.99 10.98 -6.47
CA ALA A 248 -16.63 10.28 -5.24
C ALA A 248 -17.48 10.76 -4.06
N GLY A 249 -17.76 9.85 -3.14
CA GLY A 249 -18.55 10.15 -1.96
C GLY A 249 -18.40 9.11 -0.86
N THR A 250 -19.24 9.24 0.15
CA THR A 250 -19.37 8.25 1.22
C THR A 250 -20.77 7.65 1.21
N GLN A 251 -20.86 6.39 1.60
CA GLN A 251 -22.11 5.65 1.71
C GLN A 251 -22.50 5.50 3.18
N ALA A 252 -23.74 5.82 3.53
CA ALA A 252 -24.27 5.52 4.86
C ALA A 252 -24.36 3.98 5.06
N SER A 253 -24.18 3.55 6.30
CA SER A 253 -24.29 2.12 6.63
C SER A 253 -25.69 1.60 6.31
N GLY A 254 -25.76 0.48 5.56
CA GLY A 254 -27.03 -0.12 5.15
C GLY A 254 -27.73 0.55 3.96
N ALA A 255 -27.21 1.66 3.44
CA ALA A 255 -27.78 2.30 2.25
C ALA A 255 -27.45 1.52 0.98
N THR A 256 -28.35 1.53 0.00
CA THR A 256 -28.08 1.03 -1.35
C THR A 256 -27.11 1.96 -2.07
N LEU A 257 -26.24 1.40 -2.90
CA LEU A 257 -25.37 2.20 -3.76
C LEU A 257 -26.22 3.05 -4.72
N ALA A 258 -25.86 4.31 -4.86
CA ALA A 258 -26.44 5.16 -5.88
C ALA A 258 -26.07 4.61 -7.28
N ASP A 259 -26.93 4.89 -8.26
CA ASP A 259 -26.74 4.38 -9.62
C ASP A 259 -25.40 4.79 -10.22
N GLY A 260 -24.69 3.82 -10.80
CA GLY A 260 -23.36 4.00 -11.38
C GLY A 260 -22.22 4.19 -10.38
N MET A 261 -22.49 4.05 -9.07
CA MET A 261 -21.44 4.08 -8.04
C MET A 261 -20.96 2.65 -7.72
N ILE A 262 -19.66 2.53 -7.47
CA ILE A 262 -19.03 1.27 -7.03
C ILE A 262 -18.28 1.48 -5.71
N PRO A 263 -18.06 0.44 -4.88
CA PRO A 263 -17.30 0.54 -3.65
C PRO A 263 -15.86 0.98 -3.90
N ALA A 264 -15.34 1.84 -3.03
CA ALA A 264 -13.92 2.23 -3.04
C ALA A 264 -13.25 2.01 -1.67
N GLY A 265 -13.94 1.40 -0.72
CA GLY A 265 -13.35 0.93 0.51
C GLY A 265 -13.83 1.60 1.79
N TRP A 266 -12.90 1.69 2.73
CA TRP A 266 -13.13 2.17 4.07
C TRP A 266 -12.01 3.09 4.53
N LEU A 267 -12.36 4.14 5.26
CA LEU A 267 -11.41 5.02 5.94
C LEU A 267 -11.86 5.28 7.40
N PRO A 268 -10.90 5.42 8.34
CA PRO A 268 -11.21 5.47 9.75
C PRO A 268 -11.88 6.76 10.24
N SER A 269 -11.93 7.82 9.42
CA SER A 269 -12.51 9.09 9.83
C SER A 269 -13.13 9.87 8.67
N ALA A 270 -14.08 10.74 8.99
CA ALA A 270 -14.69 11.64 8.01
C ALA A 270 -13.67 12.61 7.39
N LEU A 271 -12.75 13.14 8.18
CA LEU A 271 -11.70 14.03 7.66
C LEU A 271 -10.81 13.32 6.62
N LEU A 272 -10.47 12.07 6.87
CA LEU A 272 -9.65 11.30 5.92
C LEU A 272 -10.45 10.94 4.66
N ALA A 273 -11.75 10.67 4.79
CA ALA A 273 -12.64 10.46 3.65
C ALA A 273 -12.82 11.72 2.80
N GLU A 274 -12.88 12.89 3.42
CA GLU A 274 -12.92 14.18 2.72
C GLU A 274 -11.63 14.43 1.93
N ARG A 275 -10.46 14.20 2.55
CA ARG A 275 -9.15 14.29 1.89
C ARG A 275 -9.02 13.29 0.74
N TRP A 276 -9.50 12.06 0.94
CA TRP A 276 -9.56 11.06 -0.11
C TRP A 276 -10.42 11.52 -1.28
N ARG A 277 -11.63 12.01 -1.01
CA ARG A 277 -12.54 12.52 -2.04
C ARG A 277 -11.87 13.65 -2.83
N ALA A 278 -11.31 14.64 -2.13
CA ALA A 278 -10.58 15.73 -2.77
C ALA A 278 -9.44 15.24 -3.65
N PHE A 279 -8.70 14.19 -3.20
CA PHE A 279 -7.60 13.62 -3.95
C PHE A 279 -8.09 12.89 -5.22
N VAL A 280 -9.03 11.94 -5.10
CA VAL A 280 -9.44 11.10 -6.24
C VAL A 280 -10.29 11.85 -7.28
N THR A 281 -10.86 13.00 -6.93
CA THR A 281 -11.63 13.84 -7.88
C THR A 281 -10.81 14.94 -8.54
N GLN A 282 -9.51 15.05 -8.25
CA GLN A 282 -8.62 15.96 -8.99
C GLN A 282 -8.58 15.56 -10.46
N PRO A 283 -8.75 16.50 -11.41
CA PRO A 283 -8.82 16.20 -12.84
C PRO A 283 -7.52 15.58 -13.38
N THR A 284 -6.40 16.01 -12.84
CA THR A 284 -5.05 15.49 -13.14
C THR A 284 -4.19 15.62 -11.90
N HIS A 285 -3.36 14.62 -11.65
CA HIS A 285 -2.23 14.74 -10.74
C HIS A 285 -1.03 15.13 -11.59
N GLU A 286 -0.73 16.42 -11.67
CA GLU A 286 0.42 16.89 -12.42
C GLU A 286 1.68 16.19 -11.91
N THR A 287 2.34 15.51 -12.84
CA THR A 287 3.73 15.17 -12.65
C THR A 287 4.49 16.48 -12.72
N THR A 288 4.79 17.10 -11.59
CA THR A 288 5.85 18.10 -11.55
C THR A 288 7.10 17.36 -12.03
N SER A 289 7.35 17.44 -13.32
CA SER A 289 8.65 17.11 -13.91
C SER A 289 9.63 18.09 -13.28
N LEU A 290 10.22 17.69 -12.17
CA LEU A 290 11.40 18.34 -11.65
C LEU A 290 12.50 18.11 -12.68
N PRO A 291 13.20 19.17 -13.09
CA PRO A 291 14.27 19.12 -14.09
C PRO A 291 15.39 18.15 -13.72
#